data_82ae27ea9a59b401d25071cd89eba28f
#
_entry.id   82ae27ea9a59b401d25071cd89eba28f
#
_cell.length_a   1.000
_cell.length_b   1.000
_cell.length_c   1.000
_cell.angle_alpha   90.00
_cell.angle_beta   90.00
_cell.angle_gamma   90.00
#
_symmetry.space_group_name_H-M   'P 1'
#
loop_
_entity.id
_entity.type
_entity.pdbx_description
1 polymer ?
#
loop_
_entity_poly.entity_id
_entity_poly.type
_entity_poly.pdbx_seq_one_letter_code
_entity_poly.pdbx_strand_id
1 'polypeptide(L)'
;RVVWMSTFDSENQVRTSKASRPFVRVSENGALLPETKAVIAAIAKHNLVLASGHVSAQEALLLFEEGKRLGVRGMAATHAMSGSTGMTVEQARQTCKLGAFIEFTGDTMATPAAQARVDRMAEQIRSIGVECAILSSDLGKGGAELPTDGLATFLEALRKKGFTDRELDRMAKENPAKL
;
A
#
# COMPACT_ATOMS: atom_id res chain seq x y z
N ARG A 1 -14.32 -2.79 -6.81
CA ARG A 1 -13.53 -1.93 -7.70
C ARG A 1 -12.03 -2.14 -7.55
N VAL A 2 -11.54 -2.66 -6.41
CA VAL A 2 -10.12 -2.90 -6.16
C VAL A 2 -9.85 -4.40 -6.19
N VAL A 3 -8.81 -4.79 -6.89
CA VAL A 3 -8.27 -6.16 -6.89
C VAL A 3 -6.93 -6.13 -6.19
N TRP A 4 -6.86 -6.75 -5.02
CA TRP A 4 -5.60 -7.00 -4.33
C TRP A 4 -4.93 -8.24 -4.92
N MET A 5 -3.66 -8.14 -5.22
CA MET A 5 -2.84 -9.31 -5.45
C MET A 5 -2.74 -10.11 -4.14
N SER A 6 -2.08 -11.26 -4.18
CA SER A 6 -2.04 -12.14 -3.01
C SER A 6 -1.60 -11.39 -1.74
N THR A 7 -2.37 -11.56 -0.66
CA THR A 7 -2.15 -10.92 0.64
C THR A 7 -1.50 -11.92 1.61
N PHE A 8 -2.25 -12.45 2.56
CA PHE A 8 -1.70 -13.37 3.55
C PHE A 8 -1.03 -14.61 2.93
N ASP A 9 -1.49 -15.07 1.76
CA ASP A 9 -0.95 -16.22 1.04
C ASP A 9 0.14 -15.86 0.02
N SER A 10 0.59 -14.60 -0.04
CA SER A 10 1.72 -14.25 -0.90
C SER A 10 2.99 -14.98 -0.43
N GLU A 11 3.85 -15.39 -1.37
CA GLU A 11 5.13 -16.01 -1.05
C GLU A 11 5.95 -15.13 -0.08
N ASN A 12 5.99 -13.82 -0.34
CA ASN A 12 6.68 -12.86 0.51
C ASN A 12 6.15 -12.86 1.95
N GLN A 13 4.82 -12.79 2.15
CA GLN A 13 4.21 -12.79 3.49
C GLN A 13 4.47 -14.12 4.22
N VAL A 14 4.29 -15.24 3.55
CA VAL A 14 4.48 -16.57 4.14
C VAL A 14 5.93 -16.77 4.57
N ARG A 15 6.90 -16.39 3.72
CA ARG A 15 8.33 -16.50 4.04
C ARG A 15 8.76 -15.55 5.16
N THR A 16 8.32 -14.29 5.12
CA THR A 16 8.66 -13.28 6.13
C THR A 16 8.09 -13.63 7.50
N SER A 17 6.87 -14.17 7.55
CA SER A 17 6.25 -14.62 8.80
C SER A 17 6.73 -15.99 9.27
N LYS A 18 7.57 -16.68 8.49
CA LYS A 18 8.05 -18.05 8.74
C LYS A 18 6.90 -19.06 8.93
N ALA A 19 5.77 -18.81 8.27
CA ALA A 19 4.61 -19.70 8.34
C ALA A 19 4.85 -20.98 7.50
N SER A 20 4.42 -22.11 8.02
CA SER A 20 4.47 -23.40 7.30
C SER A 20 3.12 -23.65 6.63
N ARG A 21 2.91 -23.04 5.46
CA ARG A 21 1.69 -23.20 4.66
C ARG A 21 1.96 -22.96 3.18
N PRO A 22 1.10 -23.44 2.28
CA PRO A 22 1.18 -23.12 0.86
C PRO A 22 1.12 -21.60 0.63
N PHE A 23 1.70 -21.14 -0.48
CA PHE A 23 1.69 -19.74 -0.88
C PHE A 23 1.45 -19.58 -2.38
N VAL A 24 1.08 -18.38 -2.77
CA VAL A 24 0.85 -17.96 -4.14
C VAL A 24 2.03 -17.11 -4.60
N ARG A 25 2.63 -17.48 -5.74
CA ARG A 25 3.65 -16.68 -6.41
C ARG A 25 3.01 -15.73 -7.42
N VAL A 26 3.57 -14.55 -7.55
CA VAL A 26 3.23 -13.60 -8.61
C VAL A 26 4.37 -13.43 -9.61
N SER A 27 5.57 -13.84 -9.22
CA SER A 27 6.79 -13.74 -10.03
C SER A 27 7.70 -14.96 -9.84
N GLU A 28 8.58 -15.18 -10.80
CA GLU A 28 9.66 -16.15 -10.72
C GLU A 28 10.86 -15.62 -11.52
N ASN A 29 12.08 -15.80 -10.98
CA ASN A 29 13.33 -15.36 -11.60
C ASN A 29 13.32 -13.88 -12.05
N GLY A 30 12.66 -13.01 -11.27
CA GLY A 30 12.59 -11.58 -11.55
C GLY A 30 11.60 -11.16 -12.63
N ALA A 31 10.71 -12.05 -13.05
CA ALA A 31 9.67 -11.79 -14.04
C ALA A 31 8.28 -12.21 -13.53
N LEU A 32 7.24 -11.47 -13.90
CA LEU A 32 5.86 -11.84 -13.57
C LEU A 32 5.46 -13.13 -14.28
N LEU A 33 4.74 -13.98 -13.55
CA LEU A 33 4.16 -15.21 -14.10
C LEU A 33 3.09 -14.88 -15.16
N PRO A 34 2.87 -15.76 -16.15
CA PRO A 34 1.83 -15.58 -17.16
C PRO A 34 0.43 -15.36 -16.56
N GLU A 35 0.09 -16.09 -15.50
CA GLU A 35 -1.17 -15.99 -14.77
C GLU A 35 -1.32 -14.61 -14.11
N THR A 36 -0.24 -14.10 -13.53
CA THR A 36 -0.21 -12.74 -12.95
C THR A 36 -0.46 -11.68 -14.01
N LYS A 37 0.18 -11.79 -15.17
CA LYS A 37 -0.06 -10.87 -16.31
C LYS A 37 -1.50 -10.95 -16.81
N ALA A 38 -2.08 -12.16 -16.86
CA ALA A 38 -3.48 -12.34 -17.25
C ALA A 38 -4.45 -11.65 -16.27
N VAL A 39 -4.18 -11.70 -14.95
CA VAL A 39 -4.95 -10.98 -13.93
C VAL A 39 -4.84 -9.47 -14.14
N ILE A 40 -3.63 -8.93 -14.35
CA ILE A 40 -3.43 -7.50 -14.58
C ILE A 40 -4.15 -7.05 -15.87
N ALA A 41 -4.11 -7.86 -16.93
CA ALA A 41 -4.85 -7.58 -18.17
C ALA A 41 -6.37 -7.53 -17.92
N ALA A 42 -6.91 -8.43 -17.09
CA ALA A 42 -8.32 -8.40 -16.70
C ALA A 42 -8.64 -7.13 -15.88
N ILE A 43 -7.77 -6.72 -14.94
CA ILE A 43 -7.90 -5.47 -14.18
C ILE A 43 -7.99 -4.27 -15.12
N ALA A 44 -7.08 -4.17 -16.10
CA ALA A 44 -7.10 -3.10 -17.11
C ALA A 44 -8.38 -3.12 -17.93
N LYS A 45 -8.75 -4.31 -18.48
CA LYS A 45 -9.95 -4.50 -19.31
C LYS A 45 -11.24 -4.05 -18.61
N HIS A 46 -11.35 -4.32 -17.30
CA HIS A 46 -12.54 -4.01 -16.52
C HIS A 46 -12.46 -2.67 -15.78
N ASN A 47 -11.44 -1.84 -16.06
CA ASN A 47 -11.20 -0.55 -15.41
C ASN A 47 -11.26 -0.64 -13.89
N LEU A 48 -10.54 -1.63 -13.33
CA LEU A 48 -10.42 -1.86 -11.89
C LEU A 48 -9.10 -1.29 -11.38
N VAL A 49 -8.99 -1.16 -10.06
CA VAL A 49 -7.76 -0.73 -9.37
C VAL A 49 -6.89 -1.94 -9.09
N LEU A 50 -5.60 -1.84 -9.38
CA LEU A 50 -4.59 -2.82 -9.01
C LEU A 50 -3.95 -2.43 -7.67
N ALA A 51 -4.13 -3.25 -6.64
CA ALA A 51 -3.43 -3.12 -5.37
C ALA A 51 -2.40 -4.23 -5.19
N SER A 52 -1.22 -3.91 -4.66
CA SER A 52 -0.11 -4.87 -4.58
C SER A 52 -0.32 -6.03 -3.61
N GLY A 53 -1.18 -5.87 -2.61
CA GLY A 53 -1.29 -6.87 -1.53
C GLY A 53 0.02 -6.94 -0.72
N HIS A 54 0.39 -8.15 -0.27
CA HIS A 54 1.57 -8.37 0.58
C HIS A 54 2.76 -8.95 -0.19
N VAL A 55 2.84 -8.72 -1.48
CA VAL A 55 4.01 -9.11 -2.27
C VAL A 55 5.25 -8.31 -1.85
N SER A 56 6.43 -8.74 -2.24
CA SER A 56 7.66 -7.99 -1.96
C SER A 56 7.69 -6.65 -2.71
N ALA A 57 8.52 -5.72 -2.23
CA ALA A 57 8.69 -4.42 -2.89
C ALA A 57 9.13 -4.55 -4.35
N GLN A 58 9.99 -5.54 -4.66
CA GLN A 58 10.43 -5.80 -6.02
C GLN A 58 9.28 -6.32 -6.90
N GLU A 59 8.47 -7.23 -6.38
CA GLU A 59 7.30 -7.72 -7.10
C GLU A 59 6.25 -6.63 -7.32
N ALA A 60 6.05 -5.75 -6.33
CA ALA A 60 5.15 -4.60 -6.47
C ALA A 60 5.57 -3.68 -7.63
N LEU A 61 6.87 -3.41 -7.79
CA LEU A 61 7.38 -2.65 -8.93
C LEU A 61 7.06 -3.35 -10.25
N LEU A 62 7.31 -4.66 -10.37
CA LEU A 62 6.96 -5.42 -11.57
C LEU A 62 5.45 -5.37 -11.89
N LEU A 63 4.59 -5.48 -10.86
CA LEU A 63 3.14 -5.38 -11.02
C LEU A 63 2.74 -4.01 -11.58
N PHE A 64 3.31 -2.92 -11.06
CA PHE A 64 2.97 -1.56 -11.48
C PHE A 64 3.57 -1.20 -12.85
N GLU A 65 4.74 -1.70 -13.19
CA GLU A 65 5.30 -1.58 -14.55
C GLU A 65 4.38 -2.23 -15.57
N GLU A 66 3.94 -3.46 -15.32
CA GLU A 66 3.00 -4.16 -16.19
C GLU A 66 1.63 -3.49 -16.20
N GLY A 67 1.12 -3.05 -15.05
CA GLY A 67 -0.12 -2.31 -14.92
C GLY A 67 -0.11 -1.03 -15.77
N LYS A 68 0.97 -0.24 -15.66
CA LYS A 68 1.18 0.96 -16.48
C LYS A 68 1.23 0.64 -17.96
N ARG A 69 1.95 -0.42 -18.35
CA ARG A 69 2.06 -0.87 -19.75
C ARG A 69 0.69 -1.26 -20.33
N LEU A 70 -0.18 -1.87 -19.53
CA LEU A 70 -1.51 -2.30 -19.92
C LEU A 70 -2.60 -1.22 -19.76
N GLY A 71 -2.23 -0.02 -19.26
CA GLY A 71 -3.15 1.10 -19.11
C GLY A 71 -4.07 0.99 -17.89
N VAL A 72 -3.68 0.27 -16.84
CA VAL A 72 -4.38 0.29 -15.54
C VAL A 72 -4.36 1.72 -15.00
N ARG A 73 -5.54 2.30 -14.76
CA ARG A 73 -5.68 3.71 -14.38
C ARG A 73 -5.42 3.97 -12.90
N GLY A 74 -5.90 3.07 -12.03
CA GLY A 74 -5.72 3.17 -10.58
C GLY A 74 -4.76 2.09 -10.07
N MET A 75 -3.73 2.48 -9.36
CA MET A 75 -2.77 1.55 -8.76
C MET A 75 -2.40 2.00 -7.35
N ALA A 76 -2.30 1.05 -6.40
CA ALA A 76 -1.94 1.33 -5.01
C ALA A 76 -1.00 0.26 -4.44
N ALA A 77 0.09 0.71 -3.84
CA ALA A 77 1.00 -0.14 -3.08
C ALA A 77 0.48 -0.25 -1.64
N THR A 78 -0.07 -1.41 -1.28
CA THR A 78 -0.76 -1.69 -0.02
C THR A 78 0.21 -1.63 1.16
N HIS A 79 0.01 -0.71 2.12
CA HIS A 79 0.87 -0.43 3.29
C HIS A 79 2.37 -0.73 3.05
N ALA A 80 2.85 -0.33 1.87
CA ALA A 80 4.05 -0.84 1.23
C ALA A 80 5.36 -0.52 1.96
N MET A 81 5.39 0.55 2.76
CA MET A 81 6.59 0.94 3.50
C MET A 81 6.66 0.33 4.90
N SER A 82 5.78 -0.62 5.21
CA SER A 82 5.72 -1.35 6.48
C SER A 82 5.51 -2.85 6.26
N GLY A 83 5.46 -3.62 7.35
CA GLY A 83 5.16 -5.04 7.32
C GLY A 83 6.14 -5.86 6.47
N SER A 84 5.62 -6.87 5.79
CA SER A 84 6.39 -7.81 4.98
C SER A 84 6.93 -7.20 3.67
N THR A 85 6.28 -6.16 3.15
CA THR A 85 6.69 -5.51 1.90
C THR A 85 7.95 -4.67 2.11
N GLY A 86 8.01 -3.85 3.18
CA GLY A 86 9.21 -3.12 3.59
C GLY A 86 9.85 -2.28 2.48
N MET A 87 9.05 -1.63 1.63
CA MET A 87 9.52 -0.82 0.51
C MET A 87 10.40 0.33 1.00
N THR A 88 11.56 0.50 0.40
CA THR A 88 12.44 1.64 0.68
C THR A 88 11.87 2.93 0.10
N VAL A 89 12.35 4.10 0.58
CA VAL A 89 11.95 5.41 0.03
C VAL A 89 12.23 5.49 -1.47
N GLU A 90 13.36 4.94 -1.94
CA GLU A 90 13.70 4.96 -3.36
C GLU A 90 12.72 4.09 -4.19
N GLN A 91 12.39 2.90 -3.73
CA GLN A 91 11.39 2.05 -4.37
C GLN A 91 9.99 2.71 -4.36
N ALA A 92 9.62 3.38 -3.26
CA ALA A 92 8.38 4.13 -3.18
C ALA A 92 8.36 5.29 -4.20
N ARG A 93 9.46 6.02 -4.38
CA ARG A 93 9.59 7.05 -5.43
C ARG A 93 9.47 6.46 -6.84
N GLN A 94 10.04 5.29 -7.09
CA GLN A 94 9.87 4.58 -8.37
C GLN A 94 8.41 4.20 -8.59
N THR A 95 7.75 3.68 -7.56
CA THR A 95 6.32 3.36 -7.58
C THR A 95 5.47 4.59 -7.91
N CYS A 96 5.76 5.74 -7.29
CA CYS A 96 5.11 7.01 -7.60
C CYS A 96 5.29 7.45 -9.07
N LYS A 97 6.50 7.29 -9.63
CA LYS A 97 6.78 7.60 -11.05
C LYS A 97 6.02 6.67 -12.02
N LEU A 98 5.66 5.48 -11.57
CA LEU A 98 4.80 4.57 -12.33
C LEU A 98 3.33 4.98 -12.30
N GLY A 99 2.93 5.90 -11.41
CA GLY A 99 1.57 6.39 -11.24
C GLY A 99 0.78 5.64 -10.17
N ALA A 100 1.44 4.82 -9.35
CA ALA A 100 0.80 4.15 -8.23
C ALA A 100 0.93 4.97 -6.95
N PHE A 101 -0.10 4.96 -6.12
CA PHE A 101 -0.08 5.56 -4.79
C PHE A 101 0.57 4.63 -3.77
N ILE A 102 1.19 5.21 -2.76
CA ILE A 102 1.70 4.51 -1.57
C ILE A 102 0.67 4.64 -0.45
N GLU A 103 0.15 3.53 0.02
CA GLU A 103 -0.79 3.49 1.14
C GLU A 103 -0.04 3.47 2.47
N PHE A 104 -0.46 4.34 3.38
CA PHE A 104 -0.06 4.38 4.79
C PHE A 104 -1.27 4.08 5.66
N THR A 105 -1.11 3.13 6.58
CA THR A 105 -2.20 2.65 7.41
C THR A 105 -2.05 3.06 8.86
N GLY A 106 -3.15 3.53 9.44
CA GLY A 106 -3.23 3.96 10.83
C GLY A 106 -3.77 2.89 11.77
N ASP A 107 -3.30 1.64 11.65
CA ASP A 107 -3.68 0.60 12.59
C ASP A 107 -3.32 0.99 14.03
N THR A 108 -4.06 0.53 14.98
CA THR A 108 -3.97 0.78 16.44
C THR A 108 -2.94 1.84 16.90
N MET A 109 -3.39 3.06 17.18
CA MET A 109 -2.55 4.21 17.55
C MET A 109 -2.26 4.33 19.06
N ALA A 110 -2.80 3.43 19.90
CA ALA A 110 -2.80 3.58 21.36
C ALA A 110 -1.52 3.15 22.08
N THR A 111 -0.43 2.82 21.37
CA THR A 111 0.80 2.30 21.99
C THR A 111 2.01 3.19 21.72
N PRO A 112 3.07 3.19 22.59
CA PRO A 112 4.33 3.87 22.30
C PRO A 112 4.98 3.43 20.99
N ALA A 113 4.84 2.15 20.62
CA ALA A 113 5.31 1.63 19.33
C ALA A 113 4.56 2.26 18.14
N ALA A 114 3.28 2.57 18.31
CA ALA A 114 2.50 3.28 17.32
C ALA A 114 3.02 4.70 17.08
N GLN A 115 3.41 5.42 18.14
CA GLN A 115 3.98 6.76 18.01
C GLN A 115 5.28 6.75 17.16
N ALA A 116 6.20 5.84 17.45
CA ALA A 116 7.45 5.68 16.67
C ALA A 116 7.16 5.28 15.21
N ARG A 117 6.05 4.58 14.95
CA ARG A 117 5.60 4.24 13.60
C ARG A 117 5.08 5.48 12.86
N VAL A 118 4.29 6.33 13.53
CA VAL A 118 3.82 7.60 12.95
C VAL A 118 4.98 8.53 12.59
N ASP A 119 6.02 8.59 13.44
CA ASP A 119 7.21 9.40 13.16
C ASP A 119 7.86 8.96 11.85
N ARG A 120 8.10 7.65 11.69
CA ARG A 120 8.65 7.10 10.44
C ARG A 120 7.73 7.34 9.24
N MET A 121 6.41 7.15 9.40
CA MET A 121 5.45 7.40 8.31
C MET A 121 5.47 8.87 7.90
N ALA A 122 5.53 9.80 8.85
CA ALA A 122 5.61 11.22 8.55
C ALA A 122 6.87 11.57 7.73
N GLU A 123 8.03 11.04 8.12
CA GLU A 123 9.28 11.19 7.37
C GLU A 123 9.18 10.57 5.95
N GLN A 124 8.61 9.37 5.86
CA GLN A 124 8.41 8.68 4.59
C GLN A 124 7.47 9.46 3.66
N ILE A 125 6.33 9.94 4.16
CA ILE A 125 5.39 10.77 3.39
C ILE A 125 6.08 12.05 2.90
N ARG A 126 6.82 12.75 3.77
CA ARG A 126 7.58 13.94 3.36
C ARG A 126 8.62 13.62 2.29
N SER A 127 9.22 12.44 2.34
CA SER A 127 10.24 11.99 1.39
C SER A 127 9.69 11.68 0.00
N ILE A 128 8.44 11.17 -0.10
CA ILE A 128 7.81 10.82 -1.39
C ILE A 128 6.84 11.89 -1.90
N GLY A 129 6.39 12.78 -1.03
CA GLY A 129 5.40 13.82 -1.31
C GLY A 129 3.96 13.36 -1.04
N VAL A 130 3.14 14.28 -0.53
CA VAL A 130 1.71 14.05 -0.23
C VAL A 130 0.88 13.71 -1.47
N GLU A 131 1.38 14.08 -2.64
CA GLU A 131 0.73 13.81 -3.94
C GLU A 131 0.65 12.32 -4.27
N CYS A 132 1.57 11.54 -3.73
CA CYS A 132 1.68 10.11 -3.97
C CYS A 132 1.16 9.26 -2.80
N ALA A 133 0.86 9.85 -1.66
CA ALA A 133 0.41 9.12 -0.48
C ALA A 133 -1.11 9.01 -0.41
N ILE A 134 -1.62 7.86 0.05
CA ILE A 134 -3.00 7.70 0.51
C ILE A 134 -3.00 7.22 1.95
N LEU A 135 -4.02 7.64 2.71
CA LEU A 135 -4.19 7.27 4.12
C LEU A 135 -5.43 6.39 4.27
N SER A 136 -5.28 5.30 5.00
CA SER A 136 -6.37 4.39 5.36
C SER A 136 -6.21 3.89 6.79
N SER A 137 -7.18 3.16 7.32
CA SER A 137 -7.10 2.66 8.69
C SER A 137 -6.48 1.27 8.79
N ASP A 138 -6.71 0.40 7.82
CA ASP A 138 -6.43 -1.05 7.88
C ASP A 138 -7.05 -1.74 9.14
N LEU A 139 -8.13 -1.15 9.67
CA LEU A 139 -8.88 -1.63 10.83
C LEU A 139 -10.11 -2.44 10.39
N GLY A 140 -10.75 -3.12 11.34
CA GLY A 140 -11.91 -3.97 11.11
C GLY A 140 -11.74 -5.38 11.68
N LYS A 141 -10.63 -5.63 12.38
CA LYS A 141 -10.39 -6.89 13.11
C LYS A 141 -11.14 -6.86 14.45
N GLY A 142 -11.69 -8.01 14.86
CA GLY A 142 -12.39 -8.12 16.15
C GLY A 142 -11.50 -7.69 17.33
N GLY A 143 -12.05 -6.89 18.23
CA GLY A 143 -11.34 -6.35 19.40
C GLY A 143 -10.43 -5.14 19.11
N ALA A 144 -10.36 -4.68 17.86
CA ALA A 144 -9.66 -3.45 17.50
C ALA A 144 -10.59 -2.23 17.57
N GLU A 145 -10.00 -1.05 17.51
CA GLU A 145 -10.68 0.24 17.37
C GLU A 145 -11.58 0.26 16.10
N LEU A 146 -12.67 1.01 16.13
CA LEU A 146 -13.50 1.16 14.94
C LEU A 146 -12.72 1.86 13.82
N PRO A 147 -12.90 1.45 12.55
CA PRO A 147 -12.15 2.03 11.42
C PRO A 147 -12.25 3.56 11.32
N THR A 148 -13.42 4.13 11.65
CA THR A 148 -13.64 5.58 11.65
C THR A 148 -12.84 6.29 12.73
N ASP A 149 -12.82 5.72 13.93
CA ASP A 149 -12.15 6.33 15.09
C ASP A 149 -10.63 6.20 14.94
N GLY A 150 -10.15 5.05 14.50
CA GLY A 150 -8.73 4.83 14.23
C GLY A 150 -8.20 5.70 13.09
N LEU A 151 -8.97 5.89 12.02
CA LEU A 151 -8.58 6.82 10.96
C LEU A 151 -8.50 8.27 11.50
N ALA A 152 -9.49 8.70 12.30
CA ALA A 152 -9.48 10.03 12.91
C ALA A 152 -8.26 10.23 13.82
N THR A 153 -7.94 9.24 14.65
CA THR A 153 -6.77 9.23 15.53
C THR A 153 -5.46 9.30 14.72
N PHE A 154 -5.38 8.58 13.61
CA PHE A 154 -4.21 8.60 12.72
C PHE A 154 -4.02 9.98 12.06
N LEU A 155 -5.09 10.59 11.55
CA LEU A 155 -5.03 11.93 10.97
C LEU A 155 -4.58 12.96 12.01
N GLU A 156 -5.09 12.87 13.24
CA GLU A 156 -4.67 13.74 14.34
C GLU A 156 -3.19 13.57 14.72
N ALA A 157 -2.70 12.31 14.68
CA ALA A 157 -1.30 12.03 14.92
C ALA A 157 -0.39 12.66 13.84
N LEU A 158 -0.78 12.60 12.58
CA LEU A 158 -0.06 13.26 11.48
C LEU A 158 -0.15 14.80 11.57
N ARG A 159 -1.30 15.36 12.01
CA ARG A 159 -1.43 16.79 12.27
C ARG A 159 -0.41 17.27 13.31
N LYS A 160 -0.22 16.51 14.39
CA LYS A 160 0.83 16.78 15.40
C LYS A 160 2.25 16.69 14.84
N LYS A 161 2.45 16.02 13.70
CA LYS A 161 3.73 15.97 12.95
C LYS A 161 3.86 17.08 11.89
N GLY A 162 2.97 18.09 11.94
CA GLY A 162 3.04 19.28 11.10
C GLY A 162 2.40 19.11 9.71
N PHE A 163 1.56 18.09 9.50
CA PHE A 163 0.74 18.04 8.29
C PHE A 163 -0.46 18.96 8.43
N THR A 164 -0.66 19.81 7.42
CA THR A 164 -1.81 20.71 7.35
C THR A 164 -3.09 19.96 7.00
N ASP A 165 -4.25 20.52 7.33
CA ASP A 165 -5.55 19.93 6.97
C ASP A 165 -5.68 19.71 5.45
N ARG A 166 -5.16 20.64 4.65
CA ARG A 166 -5.12 20.50 3.19
C ARG A 166 -4.31 19.30 2.73
N GLU A 167 -3.15 19.04 3.33
CA GLU A 167 -2.33 17.84 3.02
C GLU A 167 -3.03 16.56 3.45
N LEU A 168 -3.67 16.56 4.63
CA LEU A 168 -4.44 15.42 5.13
C LEU A 168 -5.66 15.14 4.24
N ASP A 169 -6.41 16.16 3.83
CA ASP A 169 -7.54 16.02 2.91
C ASP A 169 -7.08 15.49 1.54
N ARG A 170 -5.93 15.93 1.05
CA ARG A 170 -5.33 15.40 -0.16
C ARG A 170 -5.09 13.91 -0.06
N MET A 171 -4.45 13.46 1.00
CA MET A 171 -4.06 12.06 1.17
C MET A 171 -5.24 11.15 1.56
N ALA A 172 -6.20 11.65 2.33
CA ALA A 172 -7.32 10.84 2.82
C ALA A 172 -8.57 10.87 1.93
N LYS A 173 -8.69 11.86 1.03
CA LYS A 173 -9.89 12.08 0.21
C LYS A 173 -9.55 12.23 -1.28
N GLU A 174 -8.74 13.23 -1.66
CA GLU A 174 -8.51 13.56 -3.07
C GLU A 174 -7.72 12.47 -3.80
N ASN A 175 -6.66 11.94 -3.20
CA ASN A 175 -5.84 10.90 -3.83
C ASN A 175 -6.60 9.57 -3.94
N PRO A 176 -7.27 9.06 -2.89
CA PRO A 176 -8.11 7.86 -3.03
C PRO A 176 -9.21 8.00 -4.07
N ALA A 177 -9.77 9.21 -4.26
CA ALA A 177 -10.81 9.46 -5.25
C ALA A 177 -10.32 9.35 -6.72
N LYS A 178 -9.01 9.35 -6.94
CA LYS A 178 -8.40 9.14 -8.27
C LYS A 178 -8.26 7.65 -8.64
N LEU A 179 -8.40 6.75 -7.65
CA LEU A 179 -8.43 5.30 -7.84
C LEU A 179 -9.82 4.84 -8.31
#